data_2932edabc620fd5e079e17c49f120a73
#
_entry.id   2932edabc620fd5e079e17c49f120a73
#
_cell.length_a   1.000
_cell.length_b   1.000
_cell.length_c   1.000
_cell.angle_alpha   90.00
_cell.angle_beta   90.00
_cell.angle_gamma   90.00
#
_symmetry.space_group_name_H-M   'P 1'
#
loop_
_entity.id
_entity.type
_entity.pdbx_description
1 polymer ?
#
loop_
_entity_poly.entity_id
_entity_poly.type
_entity_poly.pdbx_seq_one_letter_code
_entity_poly.pdbx_strand_id
1 'polypeptide(L)'
;ATAAWLAVERLMQKMLGDTLGYGLYPSPLMRQAADLAGSAGLTGLLLLSNEALAAAWAQHPQGIRALLKPLALGLAAPLLLLVYGGFVAPVSPITDAKPLRVGLIQSNLVDYERMRKEQGALAVVRQILDTHYAMSYDAVEHQRVDAVLWSETTYPTTFGHPKSQAGAQLDQEILGIVRSARVPFVFGTYDLDDNGEYNAAAFVTPQQGLLGLYRKSRLFPLTEYVPPWLDGPTFRRLLPWTGTWQAGSGAPFAKTTHNGQA
;
A
#
# COMPACT_ATOMS: atom_id res chain seq x y z
N ALA A 1 -18.81 -12.38 21.59
CA ALA A 1 -18.97 -11.53 20.40
C ALA A 1 -17.66 -11.39 19.63
N THR A 2 -16.49 -11.20 20.30
CA THR A 2 -15.16 -10.96 19.68
C THR A 2 -14.77 -12.01 18.63
N ALA A 3 -14.86 -13.32 18.94
CA ALA A 3 -14.50 -14.38 18.00
C ALA A 3 -15.38 -14.36 16.73
N ALA A 4 -16.67 -14.12 16.89
CA ALA A 4 -17.61 -14.01 15.77
C ALA A 4 -17.27 -12.80 14.88
N TRP A 5 -16.95 -11.67 15.48
CA TRP A 5 -16.52 -10.48 14.76
C TRP A 5 -15.26 -10.74 13.92
N LEU A 6 -14.20 -11.30 14.54
CA LEU A 6 -12.95 -11.63 13.84
C LEU A 6 -13.16 -12.63 12.71
N ALA A 7 -14.02 -13.62 12.91
CA ALA A 7 -14.36 -14.59 11.88
C ALA A 7 -15.08 -13.92 10.70
N VAL A 8 -16.08 -13.09 10.95
CA VAL A 8 -16.78 -12.34 9.91
C VAL A 8 -15.81 -11.39 9.20
N GLU A 9 -15.01 -10.66 9.95
CA GLU A 9 -14.02 -9.72 9.40
C GLU A 9 -12.99 -10.41 8.49
N ARG A 10 -12.61 -11.66 8.82
CA ARG A 10 -11.67 -12.48 8.04
C ARG A 10 -12.29 -13.07 6.78
N LEU A 11 -13.59 -13.44 6.84
CA LEU A 11 -14.30 -14.09 5.74
C LEU A 11 -14.92 -13.10 4.75
N MET A 12 -15.29 -11.90 5.23
CA MET A 12 -15.84 -10.86 4.35
C MET A 12 -14.75 -10.32 3.41
N GLN A 13 -15.06 -10.28 2.13
CA GLN A 13 -14.28 -9.51 1.17
C GLN A 13 -14.51 -8.02 1.39
N LYS A 14 -13.47 -7.32 1.80
CA LYS A 14 -13.48 -5.87 2.00
C LYS A 14 -12.83 -5.18 0.81
N MET A 15 -13.38 -4.05 0.39
CA MET A 15 -12.71 -3.18 -0.59
C MET A 15 -11.39 -2.64 -0.03
N LEU A 16 -11.42 -2.19 1.22
CA LEU A 16 -10.25 -1.76 1.96
C LEU A 16 -9.99 -2.76 3.09
N GLY A 17 -8.71 -3.06 3.32
CA GLY A 17 -8.29 -4.01 4.37
C GLY A 17 -8.34 -3.42 5.78
N ASP A 18 -9.23 -2.44 6.03
CA ASP A 18 -9.38 -1.75 7.30
C ASP A 18 -9.93 -2.66 8.42
N THR A 19 -9.56 -2.36 9.64
CA THR A 19 -9.95 -3.10 10.85
C THR A 19 -9.95 -2.15 12.05
N LEU A 20 -10.71 -2.49 13.11
CA LEU A 20 -10.75 -1.66 14.31
C LEU A 20 -9.37 -1.45 14.95
N GLY A 21 -8.46 -2.42 14.79
CA GLY A 21 -7.08 -2.31 15.27
C GLY A 21 -6.31 -1.12 14.71
N TYR A 22 -6.68 -0.61 13.54
CA TYR A 22 -6.07 0.60 12.99
C TYR A 22 -6.38 1.86 13.80
N GLY A 23 -7.43 1.86 14.61
CA GLY A 23 -7.70 2.94 15.57
C GLY A 23 -6.60 3.17 16.59
N LEU A 24 -5.70 2.19 16.79
CA LEU A 24 -4.52 2.33 17.66
C LEU A 24 -3.29 2.92 16.94
N TYR A 25 -3.36 3.18 15.62
CA TYR A 25 -2.24 3.74 14.85
C TYR A 25 -1.65 5.03 15.46
N PRO A 26 -2.45 6.00 15.98
CA PRO A 26 -1.91 7.21 16.58
C PRO A 26 -1.08 6.98 17.86
N SER A 27 -1.22 5.82 18.52
CA SER A 27 -0.43 5.48 19.71
C SER A 27 0.84 4.71 19.32
N PRO A 28 2.04 5.34 19.40
CA PRO A 28 3.31 4.66 19.11
C PRO A 28 3.57 3.43 19.96
N LEU A 29 3.05 3.40 21.20
CA LEU A 29 3.23 2.27 22.11
C LEU A 29 2.23 1.15 21.81
N MET A 30 0.93 1.46 21.76
CA MET A 30 -0.10 0.42 21.65
C MET A 30 -0.04 -0.34 20.32
N ARG A 31 0.36 0.33 19.24
CA ARG A 31 0.47 -0.31 17.91
C ARG A 31 1.65 -1.28 17.77
N GLN A 32 2.64 -1.24 18.71
CA GLN A 32 3.79 -2.18 18.65
C GLN A 32 3.35 -3.64 18.71
N ALA A 33 2.31 -3.95 19.47
CA ALA A 33 1.81 -5.33 19.57
C ALA A 33 1.19 -5.87 18.25
N ALA A 34 1.12 -5.06 17.21
CA ALA A 34 0.78 -5.55 15.87
C ALA A 34 1.83 -6.54 15.31
N ASP A 35 3.07 -6.56 15.82
CA ASP A 35 4.11 -7.51 15.45
C ASP A 35 3.78 -8.95 15.91
N LEU A 36 2.97 -9.11 16.95
CA LEU A 36 2.59 -10.42 17.49
C LEU A 36 1.46 -11.10 16.70
N ALA A 37 0.40 -10.34 16.37
CA ALA A 37 -0.80 -10.91 15.75
C ALA A 37 -1.47 -9.96 14.72
N GLY A 38 -0.71 -9.01 14.21
CA GLY A 38 -1.20 -8.02 13.26
C GLY A 38 -2.31 -7.13 13.80
N SER A 39 -2.94 -6.38 12.91
CA SER A 39 -4.08 -5.53 13.24
C SER A 39 -5.31 -6.32 13.73
N ALA A 40 -5.46 -7.59 13.31
CA ALA A 40 -6.52 -8.46 13.79
C ALA A 40 -6.38 -8.79 15.29
N GLY A 41 -5.15 -9.00 15.76
CA GLY A 41 -4.88 -9.19 17.19
C GLY A 41 -5.24 -7.95 18.01
N LEU A 42 -4.89 -6.76 17.52
CA LEU A 42 -5.28 -5.49 18.14
C LEU A 42 -6.81 -5.33 18.17
N THR A 43 -7.50 -5.67 17.06
CA THR A 43 -8.97 -5.68 17.02
C THR A 43 -9.56 -6.60 18.08
N GLY A 44 -9.01 -7.81 18.20
CA GLY A 44 -9.45 -8.78 19.22
C GLY A 44 -9.33 -8.25 20.63
N LEU A 45 -8.19 -7.65 20.99
CA LEU A 45 -7.96 -7.05 22.29
C LEU A 45 -8.88 -5.87 22.58
N LEU A 46 -9.12 -5.00 21.61
CA LEU A 46 -10.07 -3.90 21.73
C LEU A 46 -11.50 -4.40 21.98
N LEU A 47 -11.94 -5.42 21.24
CA LEU A 47 -13.28 -5.99 21.43
C LEU A 47 -13.43 -6.70 22.78
N LEU A 48 -12.43 -7.46 23.22
CA LEU A 48 -12.43 -8.09 24.54
C LEU A 48 -12.49 -7.04 25.66
N SER A 49 -11.74 -5.95 25.51
CA SER A 49 -11.78 -4.82 26.42
C SER A 49 -13.19 -4.22 26.48
N ASN A 50 -13.80 -3.95 25.32
CA ASN A 50 -15.16 -3.42 25.25
C ASN A 50 -16.22 -4.38 25.83
N GLU A 51 -16.12 -5.69 25.57
CA GLU A 51 -17.03 -6.68 26.14
C GLU A 51 -16.93 -6.69 27.69
N ALA A 52 -15.71 -6.62 28.22
CA ALA A 52 -15.50 -6.60 29.67
C ALA A 52 -16.02 -5.30 30.31
N LEU A 53 -15.81 -4.15 29.66
CA LEU A 53 -16.35 -2.86 30.14
C LEU A 53 -17.89 -2.83 30.05
N ALA A 54 -18.48 -3.37 29.00
CA ALA A 54 -19.92 -3.52 28.87
C ALA A 54 -20.50 -4.43 29.97
N ALA A 55 -19.80 -5.53 30.30
CA ALA A 55 -20.18 -6.39 31.44
C ALA A 55 -20.09 -5.67 32.78
N ALA A 56 -19.06 -4.82 32.97
CA ALA A 56 -18.97 -3.97 34.15
C ALA A 56 -20.18 -3.05 34.26
N TRP A 57 -20.52 -2.36 33.16
CA TRP A 57 -21.69 -1.48 33.13
C TRP A 57 -22.99 -2.23 33.46
N ALA A 58 -23.21 -3.41 32.86
CA ALA A 58 -24.40 -4.24 33.11
C ALA A 58 -24.50 -4.71 34.59
N GLN A 59 -23.36 -4.90 35.26
CA GLN A 59 -23.30 -5.33 36.67
C GLN A 59 -23.34 -4.16 37.71
N HIS A 60 -23.32 -2.92 37.20
CA HIS A 60 -23.36 -1.73 38.08
C HIS A 60 -24.47 -1.74 39.14
N PRO A 61 -25.72 -2.18 38.85
CA PRO A 61 -26.79 -2.24 39.86
C PRO A 61 -26.52 -3.23 40.98
N GLN A 62 -25.61 -4.19 40.79
CA GLN A 62 -25.26 -5.23 41.78
C GLN A 62 -24.23 -4.75 42.86
N GLY A 63 -23.76 -3.52 42.72
CA GLY A 63 -22.82 -2.88 43.62
C GLY A 63 -21.37 -2.99 43.21
N ILE A 64 -20.50 -2.22 43.87
CA ILE A 64 -19.12 -1.96 43.45
C ILE A 64 -18.26 -3.22 43.35
N ARG A 65 -18.49 -4.23 44.19
CA ARG A 65 -17.72 -5.48 44.17
C ARG A 65 -17.94 -6.28 42.88
N ALA A 66 -19.13 -6.21 42.30
CA ALA A 66 -19.45 -6.88 41.05
C ALA A 66 -18.73 -6.23 39.87
N LEU A 67 -18.38 -4.95 39.93
CA LEU A 67 -17.68 -4.21 38.89
C LEU A 67 -16.19 -4.51 38.78
N LEU A 68 -15.55 -4.85 39.95
CA LEU A 68 -14.08 -4.90 40.01
C LEU A 68 -13.46 -5.87 39.00
N LYS A 69 -14.02 -7.09 38.90
CA LYS A 69 -13.48 -8.11 38.01
C LYS A 69 -13.63 -7.73 36.50
N PRO A 70 -14.82 -7.40 36.01
CA PRO A 70 -14.96 -7.03 34.59
C PRO A 70 -14.24 -5.72 34.24
N LEU A 71 -14.19 -4.75 35.15
CA LEU A 71 -13.43 -3.52 34.96
C LEU A 71 -11.92 -3.80 34.86
N ALA A 72 -11.38 -4.61 35.76
CA ALA A 72 -9.97 -5.03 35.69
C ALA A 72 -9.64 -5.75 34.36
N LEU A 73 -10.52 -6.65 33.92
CA LEU A 73 -10.35 -7.33 32.60
C LEU A 73 -10.44 -6.34 31.43
N GLY A 74 -11.36 -5.39 31.46
CA GLY A 74 -11.50 -4.38 30.43
C GLY A 74 -10.29 -3.44 30.30
N LEU A 75 -9.65 -3.13 31.43
CA LEU A 75 -8.45 -2.29 31.46
C LEU A 75 -7.15 -3.06 31.24
N ALA A 76 -7.17 -4.39 31.40
CA ALA A 76 -5.97 -5.22 31.25
C ALA A 76 -5.41 -5.17 29.81
N ALA A 77 -6.26 -5.25 28.79
CA ALA A 77 -5.79 -5.25 27.41
C ALA A 77 -5.06 -3.94 27.03
N PRO A 78 -5.63 -2.73 27.20
CA PRO A 78 -4.90 -1.50 26.91
C PRO A 78 -3.64 -1.34 27.76
N LEU A 79 -3.67 -1.75 29.04
CA LEU A 79 -2.48 -1.72 29.89
C LEU A 79 -1.37 -2.65 29.37
N LEU A 80 -1.71 -3.87 28.97
CA LEU A 80 -0.76 -4.82 28.39
C LEU A 80 -0.16 -4.29 27.09
N LEU A 81 -0.97 -3.65 26.24
CA LEU A 81 -0.48 -3.02 25.02
C LEU A 81 0.53 -1.89 25.29
N LEU A 82 0.25 -1.04 26.30
CA LEU A 82 1.16 0.03 26.71
C LEU A 82 2.47 -0.52 27.31
N VAL A 83 2.36 -1.53 28.17
CA VAL A 83 3.53 -2.17 28.81
C VAL A 83 4.39 -2.84 27.74
N TYR A 84 3.78 -3.66 26.87
CA TYR A 84 4.49 -4.31 25.78
C TYR A 84 5.19 -3.30 24.86
N GLY A 85 4.46 -2.28 24.43
CA GLY A 85 5.03 -1.22 23.58
C GLY A 85 6.17 -0.46 24.27
N GLY A 86 6.07 -0.25 25.59
CA GLY A 86 7.14 0.37 26.37
C GLY A 86 8.42 -0.47 26.42
N PHE A 87 8.30 -1.81 26.35
CA PHE A 87 9.46 -2.70 26.27
C PHE A 87 10.04 -2.80 24.85
N VAL A 88 9.21 -2.77 23.82
CA VAL A 88 9.63 -3.00 22.43
C VAL A 88 10.03 -1.70 21.71
N ALA A 89 9.34 -0.58 22.00
CA ALA A 89 9.59 0.71 21.35
C ALA A 89 11.01 1.29 21.53
N PRO A 90 11.76 1.02 22.61
CA PRO A 90 13.12 1.51 22.78
C PRO A 90 14.19 0.78 21.96
N VAL A 91 13.85 -0.06 21.00
CA VAL A 91 14.87 -0.55 20.07
C VAL A 91 15.45 0.68 19.37
N SER A 92 16.65 1.04 19.79
CA SER A 92 17.40 2.17 19.23
C SER A 92 17.42 2.06 17.71
N PRO A 93 17.22 3.14 16.99
CA PRO A 93 17.42 3.11 15.54
C PRO A 93 18.80 2.52 15.29
N ILE A 94 18.93 1.72 14.24
CA ILE A 94 20.21 1.15 13.81
C ILE A 94 21.14 2.34 13.58
N THR A 95 21.98 2.65 14.57
CA THR A 95 22.76 3.90 14.63
C THR A 95 23.84 3.95 13.56
N ASP A 96 24.23 2.81 12.99
CA ASP A 96 25.27 2.69 11.97
C ASP A 96 24.74 2.65 10.53
N ALA A 97 23.42 2.61 10.33
CA ALA A 97 22.85 2.66 9.00
C ALA A 97 22.88 4.11 8.46
N LYS A 98 23.47 4.31 7.30
CA LYS A 98 23.34 5.59 6.58
C LYS A 98 21.86 5.78 6.21
N PRO A 99 21.27 6.95 6.49
CA PRO A 99 19.89 7.22 6.11
C PRO A 99 19.76 7.20 4.57
N LEU A 100 18.77 6.50 4.07
CA LEU A 100 18.36 6.53 2.66
C LEU A 100 17.40 7.70 2.45
N ARG A 101 17.77 8.64 1.60
CA ARG A 101 16.91 9.77 1.23
C ARG A 101 16.09 9.42 -0.01
N VAL A 102 14.79 9.31 0.12
CA VAL A 102 13.88 8.95 -0.97
C VAL A 102 13.05 10.15 -1.39
N GLY A 103 13.04 10.47 -2.67
CA GLY A 103 12.17 11.47 -3.28
C GLY A 103 10.81 10.85 -3.61
N LEU A 104 9.77 11.20 -2.85
CA LEU A 104 8.40 10.79 -3.15
C LEU A 104 7.77 11.81 -4.09
N ILE A 105 7.48 11.42 -5.34
CA ILE A 105 6.98 12.30 -6.37
C ILE A 105 5.46 12.11 -6.52
N GLN A 106 4.72 13.19 -6.30
CA GLN A 106 3.28 13.24 -6.46
C GLN A 106 2.88 14.50 -7.21
N SER A 107 2.41 14.36 -8.45
CA SER A 107 2.07 15.48 -9.34
C SER A 107 0.76 16.19 -8.99
N ASN A 108 -0.10 15.56 -8.16
CA ASN A 108 -1.45 16.04 -7.84
C ASN A 108 -2.32 16.35 -9.10
N LEU A 109 -2.07 15.62 -10.18
CA LEU A 109 -2.89 15.69 -11.38
C LEU A 109 -4.18 14.91 -11.14
N VAL A 110 -5.29 15.62 -11.03
CA VAL A 110 -6.64 15.09 -10.85
C VAL A 110 -7.42 15.17 -12.17
N ASP A 111 -8.56 14.48 -12.28
CA ASP A 111 -9.44 14.52 -13.45
C ASP A 111 -8.83 14.01 -14.77
N TYR A 112 -8.05 12.92 -14.69
CA TYR A 112 -7.44 12.26 -15.85
C TYR A 112 -8.44 12.06 -17.01
N GLU A 113 -9.65 11.59 -16.73
CA GLU A 113 -10.67 11.33 -17.76
C GLU A 113 -11.15 12.61 -18.45
N ARG A 114 -11.26 13.72 -17.74
CA ARG A 114 -11.60 15.01 -18.34
C ARG A 114 -10.46 15.50 -19.24
N MET A 115 -9.23 15.50 -18.72
CA MET A 115 -8.05 15.88 -19.48
C MET A 115 -7.91 15.06 -20.77
N ARG A 116 -8.14 13.75 -20.68
CA ARG A 116 -8.10 12.84 -21.82
C ARG A 116 -9.15 13.17 -22.90
N LYS A 117 -10.36 13.54 -22.48
CA LYS A 117 -11.42 13.97 -23.40
C LYS A 117 -11.12 15.31 -24.08
N GLU A 118 -10.53 16.25 -23.34
CA GLU A 118 -10.23 17.59 -23.83
C GLU A 118 -8.97 17.66 -24.70
N GLN A 119 -7.91 16.93 -24.35
CA GLN A 119 -6.58 17.08 -24.93
C GLN A 119 -6.13 15.82 -25.74
N GLY A 120 -6.83 14.70 -25.57
CA GLY A 120 -6.44 13.41 -26.12
C GLY A 120 -5.45 12.62 -25.23
N ALA A 121 -5.48 11.29 -25.37
CA ALA A 121 -4.75 10.39 -24.49
C ALA A 121 -3.24 10.64 -24.47
N LEU A 122 -2.61 10.83 -25.64
CA LEU A 122 -1.16 11.00 -25.75
C LEU A 122 -0.67 12.30 -25.09
N ALA A 123 -1.42 13.40 -25.26
CA ALA A 123 -1.06 14.69 -24.65
C ALA A 123 -1.11 14.63 -23.13
N VAL A 124 -2.13 13.95 -22.57
CA VAL A 124 -2.25 13.77 -21.11
C VAL A 124 -1.13 12.88 -20.56
N VAL A 125 -0.81 11.77 -21.24
CA VAL A 125 0.33 10.93 -20.88
C VAL A 125 1.63 11.75 -20.86
N ARG A 126 1.86 12.56 -21.89
CA ARG A 126 3.05 13.42 -21.96
C ARG A 126 3.09 14.41 -20.80
N GLN A 127 1.98 15.10 -20.53
CA GLN A 127 1.89 16.05 -19.41
C GLN A 127 2.17 15.39 -18.07
N ILE A 128 1.64 14.19 -17.82
CA ILE A 128 1.91 13.43 -16.59
C ILE A 128 3.41 13.13 -16.46
N LEU A 129 4.01 12.59 -17.52
CA LEU A 129 5.41 12.21 -17.51
C LEU A 129 6.33 13.44 -17.37
N ASP A 130 6.08 14.52 -18.12
CA ASP A 130 6.88 15.74 -18.03
C ASP A 130 6.85 16.34 -16.62
N THR A 131 5.67 16.35 -15.99
CA THR A 131 5.54 16.80 -14.60
C THR A 131 6.36 15.94 -13.64
N HIS A 132 6.28 14.61 -13.77
CA HIS A 132 7.04 13.69 -12.91
C HIS A 132 8.54 13.77 -13.18
N TYR A 133 8.96 13.97 -14.42
CA TYR A 133 10.36 14.16 -14.77
C TYR A 133 10.92 15.45 -14.17
N ALA A 134 10.18 16.56 -14.27
CA ALA A 134 10.62 17.84 -13.69
C ALA A 134 10.76 17.77 -12.16
N MET A 135 9.78 17.16 -11.47
CA MET A 135 9.85 16.97 -10.02
C MET A 135 10.96 15.99 -9.62
N SER A 136 11.19 14.93 -10.39
CA SER A 136 12.27 13.98 -10.17
C SER A 136 13.64 14.63 -10.36
N TYR A 137 13.78 15.48 -11.37
CA TYR A 137 14.98 16.27 -11.59
C TYR A 137 15.31 17.17 -10.37
N ASP A 138 14.30 17.90 -9.86
CA ASP A 138 14.44 18.72 -8.66
C ASP A 138 14.86 17.88 -7.45
N ALA A 139 14.21 16.73 -7.23
CA ALA A 139 14.55 15.83 -6.13
C ALA A 139 16.01 15.33 -6.22
N VAL A 140 16.49 14.97 -7.40
CA VAL A 140 17.86 14.46 -7.60
C VAL A 140 18.89 15.58 -7.48
N GLU A 141 18.71 16.68 -8.22
CA GLU A 141 19.72 17.72 -8.34
C GLU A 141 19.79 18.65 -7.12
N HIS A 142 18.65 19.03 -6.58
CA HIS A 142 18.57 20.01 -5.49
C HIS A 142 18.40 19.36 -4.11
N GLN A 143 17.63 18.26 -4.02
CA GLN A 143 17.41 17.58 -2.74
C GLN A 143 18.37 16.42 -2.48
N ARG A 144 19.17 16.03 -3.50
CA ARG A 144 20.19 14.97 -3.38
C ARG A 144 19.62 13.65 -2.84
N VAL A 145 18.52 13.21 -3.42
CA VAL A 145 17.91 11.92 -3.04
C VAL A 145 18.70 10.74 -3.56
N ASP A 146 18.64 9.63 -2.83
CA ASP A 146 19.32 8.37 -3.20
C ASP A 146 18.43 7.47 -4.07
N ALA A 147 17.12 7.72 -4.08
CA ALA A 147 16.13 7.03 -4.92
C ALA A 147 14.92 7.92 -5.18
N VAL A 148 14.23 7.67 -6.29
CA VAL A 148 12.97 8.33 -6.67
C VAL A 148 11.84 7.32 -6.67
N LEU A 149 10.72 7.67 -6.05
CA LEU A 149 9.52 6.85 -5.98
C LEU A 149 8.31 7.64 -6.49
N TRP A 150 7.65 7.17 -7.55
CA TRP A 150 6.39 7.70 -8.05
C TRP A 150 5.21 6.92 -7.49
N SER A 151 4.05 7.54 -7.48
CA SER A 151 2.81 6.91 -7.02
C SER A 151 2.34 5.78 -7.96
N GLU A 152 1.32 5.03 -7.50
CA GLU A 152 0.65 3.97 -8.26
C GLU A 152 0.09 4.52 -9.59
N THR A 153 0.21 3.73 -10.66
CA THR A 153 -0.39 4.02 -11.98
C THR A 153 0.09 5.34 -12.62
N THR A 154 1.30 5.77 -12.30
CA THR A 154 1.84 7.03 -12.84
C THR A 154 2.35 6.85 -14.26
N TYR A 155 3.01 5.72 -14.55
CA TYR A 155 3.46 5.39 -15.90
C TYR A 155 2.35 4.62 -16.63
N PRO A 156 1.64 5.24 -17.57
CA PRO A 156 0.34 4.76 -18.04
C PRO A 156 0.40 3.73 -19.17
N THR A 157 1.51 3.03 -19.32
CA THR A 157 1.67 1.93 -20.28
C THR A 157 2.23 0.68 -19.62
N THR A 158 2.34 -0.42 -20.37
CA THR A 158 2.98 -1.67 -19.93
C THR A 158 4.49 -1.55 -20.08
N PHE A 159 5.17 -1.05 -19.05
CA PHE A 159 6.62 -0.85 -19.07
C PHE A 159 7.39 -2.17 -19.27
N GLY A 160 8.30 -2.15 -20.25
CA GLY A 160 9.05 -3.35 -20.64
C GLY A 160 8.33 -4.27 -21.64
N HIS A 161 6.98 -4.14 -21.77
CA HIS A 161 6.16 -4.88 -22.72
C HIS A 161 5.23 -3.91 -23.48
N PRO A 162 5.79 -2.94 -24.23
CA PRO A 162 5.01 -1.86 -24.82
C PRO A 162 4.06 -2.39 -25.91
N LYS A 163 2.78 -1.97 -25.85
CA LYS A 163 1.74 -2.33 -26.83
C LYS A 163 1.79 -1.51 -28.11
N SER A 164 2.66 -0.49 -28.19
CA SER A 164 2.78 0.42 -29.33
C SER A 164 4.18 0.98 -29.48
N GLN A 165 4.51 1.50 -30.66
CA GLN A 165 5.78 2.18 -30.89
C GLN A 165 5.94 3.42 -29.98
N ALA A 166 4.86 4.17 -29.75
CA ALA A 166 4.89 5.30 -28.81
C ALA A 166 5.21 4.85 -27.37
N GLY A 167 4.62 3.74 -26.92
CA GLY A 167 4.97 3.13 -25.62
C GLY A 167 6.45 2.73 -25.53
N ALA A 168 6.98 2.12 -26.57
CA ALA A 168 8.40 1.76 -26.63
C ALA A 168 9.33 2.99 -26.58
N GLN A 169 8.94 4.10 -27.19
CA GLN A 169 9.69 5.36 -27.12
C GLN A 169 9.67 5.92 -25.68
N LEU A 170 8.53 5.88 -25.00
CA LEU A 170 8.42 6.31 -23.59
C LEU A 170 9.29 5.43 -22.66
N ASP A 171 9.34 4.11 -22.92
CA ASP A 171 10.23 3.20 -22.16
C ASP A 171 11.71 3.58 -22.33
N GLN A 172 12.14 3.87 -23.54
CA GLN A 172 13.52 4.30 -23.80
C GLN A 172 13.83 5.66 -23.17
N GLU A 173 12.87 6.57 -23.18
CA GLU A 173 13.02 7.90 -22.57
C GLU A 173 13.23 7.78 -21.04
N ILE A 174 12.38 7.07 -20.33
CA ILE A 174 12.52 6.94 -18.86
C ILE A 174 13.80 6.19 -18.50
N LEU A 175 14.21 5.18 -19.27
CA LEU A 175 15.49 4.50 -19.08
C LEU A 175 16.68 5.47 -19.26
N GLY A 176 16.61 6.39 -20.23
CA GLY A 176 17.60 7.44 -20.44
C GLY A 176 17.66 8.41 -19.25
N ILE A 177 16.50 8.81 -18.75
CA ILE A 177 16.39 9.70 -17.57
C ILE A 177 16.99 9.04 -16.32
N VAL A 178 16.65 7.78 -16.05
CA VAL A 178 17.19 7.04 -14.88
C VAL A 178 18.72 6.91 -14.97
N ARG A 179 19.27 6.63 -16.16
CA ARG A 179 20.72 6.58 -16.36
C ARG A 179 21.37 7.93 -16.06
N SER A 180 20.78 9.02 -16.55
CA SER A 180 21.30 10.37 -16.34
C SER A 180 21.22 10.82 -14.87
N ALA A 181 20.13 10.47 -14.20
CA ALA A 181 19.88 10.78 -12.79
C ALA A 181 20.85 10.03 -11.84
N ARG A 182 21.40 8.88 -12.27
CA ARG A 182 22.30 8.03 -11.50
C ARG A 182 21.74 7.50 -10.17
N VAL A 183 20.42 7.55 -9.99
CA VAL A 183 19.71 6.99 -8.85
C VAL A 183 18.60 6.04 -9.33
N PRO A 184 18.24 5.00 -8.56
CA PRO A 184 17.15 4.12 -8.93
C PRO A 184 15.80 4.82 -8.88
N PHE A 185 14.91 4.44 -9.80
CA PHE A 185 13.51 4.86 -9.83
C PHE A 185 12.60 3.66 -9.59
N VAL A 186 11.56 3.88 -8.80
CA VAL A 186 10.43 2.95 -8.66
C VAL A 186 9.17 3.70 -9.05
N PHE A 187 8.37 3.13 -9.94
CA PHE A 187 7.14 3.79 -10.39
C PHE A 187 6.02 2.80 -10.69
N GLY A 188 4.78 3.23 -10.39
CA GLY A 188 3.59 2.48 -10.74
C GLY A 188 3.36 2.46 -12.24
N THR A 189 3.10 1.28 -12.78
CA THR A 189 2.91 0.99 -14.20
C THR A 189 1.94 -0.18 -14.37
N TYR A 190 1.84 -0.68 -15.59
CA TYR A 190 1.17 -1.93 -15.90
C TYR A 190 2.16 -2.98 -16.40
N ASP A 191 1.80 -4.25 -16.26
CA ASP A 191 2.52 -5.37 -16.86
C ASP A 191 1.54 -6.28 -17.59
N LEU A 192 2.04 -7.11 -18.49
CA LEU A 192 1.25 -7.98 -19.34
C LEU A 192 1.98 -9.30 -19.57
N ASP A 193 1.25 -10.41 -19.47
CA ASP A 193 1.67 -11.73 -19.92
C ASP A 193 0.49 -12.49 -20.55
N ASP A 194 0.69 -13.77 -20.85
CA ASP A 194 -0.34 -14.63 -21.47
C ASP A 194 -1.61 -14.80 -20.61
N ASN A 195 -1.53 -14.55 -19.30
CA ASN A 195 -2.67 -14.64 -18.37
C ASN A 195 -3.48 -13.33 -18.30
N GLY A 196 -2.93 -12.21 -18.79
CA GLY A 196 -3.60 -10.92 -18.79
C GLY A 196 -2.76 -9.76 -18.30
N GLU A 197 -3.43 -8.70 -17.87
CA GLU A 197 -2.81 -7.46 -17.44
C GLU A 197 -2.76 -7.37 -15.90
N TYR A 198 -1.72 -6.71 -15.40
CA TYR A 198 -1.43 -6.53 -13.98
C TYR A 198 -1.22 -5.05 -13.67
N ASN A 199 -1.74 -4.61 -12.54
CA ASN A 199 -1.27 -3.40 -11.89
C ASN A 199 0.12 -3.70 -11.28
N ALA A 200 1.14 -2.92 -11.61
CA ALA A 200 2.52 -3.25 -11.30
C ALA A 200 3.34 -2.04 -10.84
N ALA A 201 4.47 -2.31 -10.21
CA ALA A 201 5.52 -1.33 -9.97
C ALA A 201 6.81 -1.81 -10.64
N ALA A 202 7.44 -0.93 -11.41
CA ALA A 202 8.72 -1.16 -12.06
C ALA A 202 9.86 -0.66 -11.16
N PHE A 203 10.90 -1.48 -11.04
CA PHE A 203 12.15 -1.15 -10.36
C PHE A 203 13.22 -0.96 -11.44
N VAL A 204 13.68 0.27 -11.61
CA VAL A 204 14.62 0.63 -12.67
C VAL A 204 15.90 1.21 -12.05
N THR A 205 17.03 0.67 -12.46
CA THR A 205 18.34 1.13 -11.99
C THR A 205 19.17 1.75 -13.12
N PRO A 206 20.06 2.70 -12.81
CA PRO A 206 20.91 3.32 -13.81
C PRO A 206 21.81 2.35 -14.57
N GLN A 207 22.28 1.28 -13.90
CA GLN A 207 23.25 0.33 -14.42
C GLN A 207 22.60 -0.79 -15.24
N GLN A 208 21.48 -1.33 -14.73
CA GLN A 208 20.84 -2.54 -15.29
C GLN A 208 19.57 -2.23 -16.11
N GLY A 209 19.03 -1.01 -16.01
CA GLY A 209 17.71 -0.70 -16.53
C GLY A 209 16.60 -1.34 -15.69
N LEU A 210 15.68 -2.05 -16.31
CA LEU A 210 14.61 -2.76 -15.58
C LEU A 210 15.21 -3.91 -14.76
N LEU A 211 15.16 -3.74 -13.44
CA LEU A 211 15.61 -4.76 -12.48
C LEU A 211 14.53 -5.82 -12.25
N GLY A 212 13.28 -5.42 -12.22
CA GLY A 212 12.13 -6.29 -12.03
C GLY A 212 10.81 -5.54 -11.92
N LEU A 213 9.73 -6.32 -11.96
CA LEU A 213 8.36 -5.84 -11.81
C LEU A 213 7.72 -6.50 -10.59
N TYR A 214 7.09 -5.71 -9.74
CA TYR A 214 6.17 -6.20 -8.73
C TYR A 214 4.75 -6.12 -9.30
N ARG A 215 4.02 -7.23 -9.29
CA ARG A 215 2.61 -7.28 -9.66
C ARG A 215 1.75 -7.22 -8.40
N LYS A 216 0.80 -6.32 -8.36
CA LYS A 216 -0.12 -6.15 -7.23
C LYS A 216 -0.83 -7.46 -6.92
N SER A 217 -0.65 -7.97 -5.69
CA SER A 217 -1.19 -9.29 -5.30
C SER A 217 -2.56 -9.20 -4.64
N ARG A 218 -2.92 -8.05 -4.05
CA ARG A 218 -4.21 -7.80 -3.42
C ARG A 218 -4.97 -6.75 -4.20
N LEU A 219 -5.87 -7.22 -5.05
CA LEU A 219 -6.71 -6.35 -5.87
C LEU A 219 -7.95 -5.89 -5.12
N PHE A 220 -8.44 -4.70 -5.43
CA PHE A 220 -9.72 -4.21 -4.94
C PHE A 220 -10.87 -4.94 -5.62
N PRO A 221 -11.72 -5.67 -4.87
CA PRO A 221 -12.89 -6.31 -5.44
C PRO A 221 -13.86 -5.27 -6.03
N LEU A 222 -14.51 -5.64 -7.12
CA LEU A 222 -15.49 -4.83 -7.86
C LEU A 222 -14.93 -3.58 -8.56
N THR A 223 -13.66 -3.29 -8.37
CA THR A 223 -12.97 -2.18 -9.05
C THR A 223 -11.89 -2.72 -9.97
N GLU A 224 -10.93 -3.45 -9.42
CA GLU A 224 -9.79 -3.99 -10.17
C GLU A 224 -10.08 -5.40 -10.70
N TYR A 225 -10.90 -6.18 -10.02
CA TYR A 225 -11.37 -7.49 -10.46
C TYR A 225 -12.79 -7.77 -9.98
N VAL A 226 -13.46 -8.71 -10.64
CA VAL A 226 -14.73 -9.27 -10.17
C VAL A 226 -14.47 -10.65 -9.58
N PRO A 227 -14.96 -10.94 -8.35
CA PRO A 227 -14.87 -12.29 -7.80
C PRO A 227 -15.47 -13.33 -8.75
N PRO A 228 -14.80 -14.50 -8.98
CA PRO A 228 -15.23 -15.48 -10.00
C PRO A 228 -16.69 -15.96 -9.86
N TRP A 229 -17.19 -16.05 -8.63
CA TRP A 229 -18.58 -16.44 -8.35
C TRP A 229 -19.62 -15.38 -8.73
N LEU A 230 -19.19 -14.13 -8.94
CA LEU A 230 -20.04 -13.00 -9.32
C LEU A 230 -19.81 -12.59 -10.78
N ASP A 231 -18.67 -12.99 -11.37
CA ASP A 231 -18.28 -12.57 -12.72
C ASP A 231 -19.12 -13.28 -13.78
N GLY A 232 -20.02 -12.54 -14.39
CA GLY A 232 -20.90 -13.03 -15.45
C GLY A 232 -21.42 -11.92 -16.35
N PRO A 233 -21.99 -12.27 -17.52
CA PRO A 233 -22.43 -11.29 -18.53
C PRO A 233 -23.40 -10.25 -17.98
N THR A 234 -24.30 -10.66 -17.07
CA THR A 234 -25.27 -9.76 -16.45
C THR A 234 -24.58 -8.76 -15.53
N PHE A 235 -23.67 -9.23 -14.68
CA PHE A 235 -22.91 -8.38 -13.76
C PHE A 235 -22.03 -7.37 -14.54
N ARG A 236 -21.30 -7.83 -15.55
CA ARG A 236 -20.46 -6.98 -16.41
C ARG A 236 -21.26 -5.92 -17.18
N ARG A 237 -22.51 -6.21 -17.52
CA ARG A 237 -23.42 -5.25 -18.16
C ARG A 237 -23.91 -4.18 -17.19
N LEU A 238 -24.16 -4.55 -15.92
CA LEU A 238 -24.60 -3.63 -14.87
C LEU A 238 -23.47 -2.74 -14.36
N LEU A 239 -22.26 -3.29 -14.27
CA LEU A 239 -21.07 -2.62 -13.74
C LEU A 239 -19.92 -2.67 -14.77
N PRO A 240 -20.05 -1.95 -15.89
CA PRO A 240 -19.09 -2.03 -17.01
C PRO A 240 -17.70 -1.46 -16.70
N TRP A 241 -17.55 -0.71 -15.61
CA TRP A 241 -16.28 -0.14 -15.16
C TRP A 241 -15.40 -1.11 -14.35
N THR A 242 -15.91 -2.29 -14.01
CA THR A 242 -15.14 -3.28 -13.22
C THR A 242 -13.98 -3.82 -14.03
N GLY A 243 -12.79 -3.81 -13.40
CA GLY A 243 -11.55 -4.26 -14.03
C GLY A 243 -11.46 -5.77 -14.22
N THR A 244 -10.49 -6.17 -15.04
CA THR A 244 -10.14 -7.58 -15.33
C THR A 244 -8.69 -7.88 -14.98
N TRP A 245 -8.12 -7.12 -14.04
CA TRP A 245 -6.74 -7.27 -13.62
C TRP A 245 -6.48 -8.63 -13.02
N GLN A 246 -5.28 -9.15 -13.26
CA GLN A 246 -4.79 -10.37 -12.66
C GLN A 246 -4.03 -10.04 -11.36
N ALA A 247 -4.15 -10.93 -10.37
CA ALA A 247 -3.39 -10.81 -9.13
C ALA A 247 -1.96 -11.35 -9.32
N GLY A 248 -0.97 -10.62 -8.84
CA GLY A 248 0.40 -11.08 -8.80
C GLY A 248 0.63 -12.15 -7.72
N SER A 249 1.69 -12.94 -7.89
CA SER A 249 2.05 -14.05 -7.00
C SER A 249 2.73 -13.63 -5.69
N GLY A 250 2.97 -12.34 -5.49
CA GLY A 250 3.65 -11.79 -4.32
C GLY A 250 4.83 -10.90 -4.68
N ALA A 251 5.59 -10.46 -3.67
CA ALA A 251 6.73 -9.57 -3.87
C ALA A 251 7.99 -10.36 -4.25
N PRO A 252 8.55 -10.17 -5.45
CA PRO A 252 9.88 -10.66 -5.76
C PRO A 252 10.92 -9.84 -4.97
N PHE A 253 11.92 -10.51 -4.43
CA PHE A 253 13.06 -9.81 -3.83
C PHE A 253 14.11 -9.57 -4.91
N ALA A 254 14.42 -8.31 -5.16
CA ALA A 254 15.56 -7.91 -5.98
C ALA A 254 16.57 -7.16 -5.12
N LYS A 255 17.85 -7.51 -5.25
CA LYS A 255 18.94 -6.79 -4.59
C LYS A 255 19.58 -5.84 -5.59
N THR A 256 19.72 -4.59 -5.20
CA THR A 256 20.51 -3.61 -5.93
C THR A 256 21.47 -2.91 -4.97
N THR A 257 22.57 -2.41 -5.47
CA THR A 257 23.51 -1.64 -4.68
C THR A 257 23.54 -0.20 -5.19
N HIS A 258 23.44 0.75 -4.29
CA HIS A 258 23.66 2.17 -4.57
C HIS A 258 24.65 2.72 -3.55
N ASN A 259 25.74 3.34 -4.03
CA ASN A 259 26.81 3.87 -3.18
C ASN A 259 27.38 2.85 -2.17
N GLY A 260 27.45 1.56 -2.57
CA GLY A 260 27.98 0.47 -1.72
C GLY A 260 27.00 -0.06 -0.67
N GLN A 261 25.70 0.32 -0.74
CA GLN A 261 24.62 -0.23 0.07
C GLN A 261 23.77 -1.18 -0.78
N ALA A 262 23.40 -2.34 -0.21
CA ALA A 262 22.54 -3.35 -0.84
C ALA A 262 21.12 -3.28 -0.30
#